data_b3beac3d7d2da353bfb1db76d94bd74a
#
_entry.id   b3beac3d7d2da353bfb1db76d94bd74a
#
_cell.length_a   1.000
_cell.length_b   1.000
_cell.length_c   1.000
_cell.angle_alpha   90.00
_cell.angle_beta   90.00
_cell.angle_gamma   90.00
#
_symmetry.space_group_name_H-M   'P 1'
#
loop_
_entity.id
_entity.type
_entity.pdbx_description
1 polymer ?
#
loop_
_entity_poly.entity_id
_entity_poly.type
_entity_poly.pdbx_seq_one_letter_code
_entity_poly.pdbx_strand_id
1 'polypeptide(L)'
;MFRCVITGTGSYIPPHIQSNRDFEKHRFYTEDRLPLEAAPHIIVEKFRQITGIDERRYTTDNLNASDIGSLAAQFAINDSGVDPETIDQLIVAHNFGNVVKDTIQTDAVPSLASHIKHALHIQNPDCIAYDILFGCPGWLQGLIQADAFFKAGLAKKALIVGTETLSRVIDMYDRDSMIFSDGAGAVVVEYKDTGNDGPGILGSAAKTYSLEEVDYINMGMSFYPGSDPAIRYIKMKGRKVYEFAMNYVPAAMKYCLEQSGVPIGQLKKVFVHQANEKMDDGIIKRLYQLYGINKPPDNIMPMSIHWLGNSSVATIPTLYDLVRKDEVDAHQLNNGDVILFASVGAGMNINAVCYRY
;
A
#
# COMPACT_ATOMS: atom_id res chain seq x y z
N MET A 1 -2.28 -25.22 16.12
CA MET A 1 -3.08 -23.96 16.06
C MET A 1 -3.15 -23.52 14.61
N PHE A 2 -4.35 -23.32 14.09
CA PHE A 2 -4.54 -22.84 12.72
C PHE A 2 -4.32 -21.34 12.61
N ARG A 3 -3.64 -20.91 11.54
CA ARG A 3 -3.34 -19.49 11.24
C ARG A 3 -3.47 -19.18 9.76
N CYS A 4 -3.72 -17.92 9.43
CA CYS A 4 -3.62 -17.38 8.09
C CYS A 4 -2.13 -17.17 7.77
N VAL A 5 -1.61 -17.95 6.84
CA VAL A 5 -0.19 -18.01 6.46
C VAL A 5 0.00 -17.48 5.05
N ILE A 6 0.91 -16.54 4.85
CA ILE A 6 1.34 -16.10 3.51
C ILE A 6 2.23 -17.19 2.91
N THR A 7 1.78 -17.84 1.84
CA THR A 7 2.48 -18.93 1.19
C THR A 7 3.12 -18.56 -0.13
N GLY A 8 2.70 -17.46 -0.74
CA GLY A 8 3.34 -16.92 -1.93
C GLY A 8 3.19 -15.41 -2.01
N THR A 9 4.16 -14.77 -2.68
CA THR A 9 4.19 -13.33 -2.92
C THR A 9 4.49 -13.03 -4.38
N GLY A 10 4.03 -11.89 -4.87
CA GLY A 10 4.35 -11.40 -6.20
C GLY A 10 4.17 -9.91 -6.29
N SER A 11 4.97 -9.27 -7.12
CA SER A 11 4.86 -7.84 -7.37
C SER A 11 5.08 -7.52 -8.85
N TYR A 12 4.44 -6.45 -9.31
CA TYR A 12 4.71 -5.85 -10.60
C TYR A 12 5.17 -4.40 -10.40
N ILE A 13 6.42 -4.15 -10.75
CA ILE A 13 7.03 -2.83 -10.74
C ILE A 13 6.99 -2.28 -12.16
N PRO A 14 6.24 -1.19 -12.41
CA PRO A 14 6.15 -0.61 -13.74
C PRO A 14 7.51 -0.18 -14.30
N PRO A 15 7.72 -0.31 -15.64
CA PRO A 15 9.02 -0.10 -16.25
C PRO A 15 9.41 1.38 -16.45
N HIS A 16 8.42 2.30 -16.56
CA HIS A 16 8.72 3.70 -16.81
C HIS A 16 9.18 4.39 -15.53
N ILE A 17 10.42 4.87 -15.56
CA ILE A 17 10.99 5.69 -14.50
C ILE A 17 10.55 7.14 -14.73
N GLN A 18 9.81 7.69 -13.78
CA GLN A 18 9.46 9.10 -13.73
C GLN A 18 10.37 9.80 -12.71
N SER A 19 11.41 10.46 -13.18
CA SER A 19 12.39 11.12 -12.33
C SER A 19 11.89 12.47 -11.81
N ASN A 20 12.53 12.97 -10.76
CA ASN A 20 12.26 14.32 -10.27
C ASN A 20 12.49 15.40 -11.34
N ARG A 21 13.50 15.22 -12.23
CA ARG A 21 13.80 16.17 -13.32
C ARG A 21 12.65 16.36 -14.30
N ASP A 22 11.83 15.35 -14.47
CA ASP A 22 10.66 15.43 -15.38
C ASP A 22 9.63 16.44 -14.90
N PHE A 23 9.54 16.66 -13.59
CA PHE A 23 8.65 17.63 -12.97
C PHE A 23 9.19 19.05 -12.97
N GLU A 24 10.48 19.28 -13.27
CA GLU A 24 11.04 20.63 -13.38
C GLU A 24 10.47 21.43 -14.57
N LYS A 25 9.78 20.77 -15.49
CA LYS A 25 9.07 21.39 -16.62
C LYS A 25 7.67 21.87 -16.25
N HIS A 26 7.16 21.48 -15.07
CA HIS A 26 5.79 21.77 -14.62
C HIS A 26 5.74 23.11 -13.90
N ARG A 27 4.60 23.78 -14.03
CA ARG A 27 4.26 24.96 -13.24
C ARG A 27 3.31 24.55 -12.13
N PHE A 28 3.72 24.74 -10.89
CA PHE A 28 2.92 24.37 -9.73
C PHE A 28 2.10 25.53 -9.21
N TYR A 29 0.94 25.19 -8.63
CA TYR A 29 -0.02 26.13 -8.06
C TYR A 29 -0.35 25.74 -6.62
N THR A 30 -0.83 26.72 -5.85
CA THR A 30 -1.37 26.52 -4.50
C THR A 30 -2.82 26.02 -4.57
N GLU A 31 -3.37 25.57 -3.42
CA GLU A 31 -4.79 25.25 -3.26
C GLU A 31 -5.71 26.43 -3.61
N ASP A 32 -5.24 27.68 -3.40
CA ASP A 32 -5.93 28.92 -3.79
C ASP A 32 -5.80 29.25 -5.28
N ARG A 33 -5.25 28.34 -6.09
CA ARG A 33 -5.03 28.46 -7.53
C ARG A 33 -4.07 29.59 -7.94
N LEU A 34 -3.19 29.98 -7.03
CA LEU A 34 -2.15 30.95 -7.29
C LEU A 34 -0.83 30.20 -7.71
N PRO A 35 -0.10 30.71 -8.71
CA PRO A 35 1.18 30.08 -9.07
C PRO A 35 2.16 30.13 -7.91
N LEU A 36 2.92 29.06 -7.70
CA LEU A 36 4.04 29.09 -6.76
C LEU A 36 5.15 29.97 -7.32
N GLU A 37 5.67 30.90 -6.50
CA GLU A 37 6.70 31.87 -6.91
C GLU A 37 8.07 31.23 -7.11
N ALA A 38 8.36 30.14 -6.35
CA ALA A 38 9.64 29.44 -6.45
C ALA A 38 9.80 28.75 -7.81
N ALA A 39 11.00 28.76 -8.35
CA ALA A 39 11.30 28.05 -9.58
C ALA A 39 11.05 26.53 -9.43
N PRO A 40 10.56 25.84 -10.48
CA PRO A 40 10.19 24.41 -10.39
C PRO A 40 11.30 23.52 -9.83
N HIS A 41 12.55 23.68 -10.24
CA HIS A 41 13.67 22.90 -9.72
C HIS A 41 13.89 23.07 -8.21
N ILE A 42 13.60 24.26 -7.64
CA ILE A 42 13.66 24.49 -6.18
C ILE A 42 12.53 23.76 -5.47
N ILE A 43 11.34 23.75 -6.06
CA ILE A 43 10.17 23.03 -5.52
C ILE A 43 10.45 21.53 -5.48
N VAL A 44 10.95 21.00 -6.60
CA VAL A 44 11.28 19.58 -6.77
C VAL A 44 12.38 19.16 -5.79
N GLU A 45 13.43 19.95 -5.63
CA GLU A 45 14.51 19.63 -4.68
C GLU A 45 14.01 19.66 -3.22
N LYS A 46 13.18 20.63 -2.85
CA LYS A 46 12.54 20.65 -1.52
C LYS A 46 11.65 19.43 -1.29
N PHE A 47 10.89 19.03 -2.31
CA PHE A 47 10.08 17.82 -2.27
C PHE A 47 10.95 16.59 -1.99
N ARG A 48 12.05 16.42 -2.73
CA ARG A 48 13.01 15.33 -2.54
C ARG A 48 13.56 15.31 -1.10
N GLN A 49 14.00 16.47 -0.59
CA GLN A 49 14.54 16.58 0.76
C GLN A 49 13.53 16.23 1.88
N ILE A 50 12.23 16.38 1.61
CA ILE A 50 11.17 16.09 2.59
C ILE A 50 10.75 14.62 2.48
N THR A 51 10.55 14.12 1.26
CA THR A 51 9.92 12.81 1.01
C THR A 51 10.92 11.67 0.84
N GLY A 52 12.17 11.98 0.48
CA GLY A 52 13.18 10.99 0.10
C GLY A 52 12.99 10.43 -1.31
N ILE A 53 11.96 10.85 -2.06
CA ILE A 53 11.65 10.30 -3.38
C ILE A 53 12.55 10.92 -4.44
N ASP A 54 13.37 10.10 -5.11
CA ASP A 54 14.17 10.49 -6.27
C ASP A 54 13.44 10.20 -7.58
N GLU A 55 12.72 9.09 -7.64
CA GLU A 55 11.95 8.64 -8.80
C GLU A 55 10.72 7.84 -8.38
N ARG A 56 9.82 7.61 -9.32
CA ARG A 56 8.64 6.76 -9.17
C ARG A 56 8.43 5.94 -10.44
N ARG A 57 7.53 4.98 -10.39
CA ARG A 57 7.29 4.04 -11.47
C ARG A 57 5.89 4.27 -12.05
N TYR A 58 5.83 4.47 -13.36
CA TYR A 58 4.57 4.61 -14.08
C TYR A 58 4.38 3.46 -15.04
N THR A 59 3.14 2.97 -15.12
CA THR A 59 2.80 1.87 -16.03
C THR A 59 2.72 2.35 -17.48
N THR A 60 2.81 1.41 -18.40
CA THR A 60 2.64 1.67 -19.83
C THR A 60 1.19 2.06 -20.14
N ASP A 61 0.98 2.81 -21.21
CA ASP A 61 -0.33 3.37 -21.57
C ASP A 61 -1.40 2.30 -21.82
N ASN A 62 -1.00 1.11 -22.26
CA ASN A 62 -1.87 -0.01 -22.61
C ASN A 62 -2.25 -0.92 -21.41
N LEU A 63 -1.69 -0.71 -20.21
CA LEU A 63 -2.01 -1.50 -19.02
C LEU A 63 -2.80 -0.66 -18.02
N ASN A 64 -3.85 -1.24 -17.45
CA ASN A 64 -4.66 -0.68 -16.38
C ASN A 64 -4.34 -1.33 -15.03
N ALA A 65 -5.00 -0.87 -13.96
CA ALA A 65 -4.79 -1.40 -12.61
C ALA A 65 -5.09 -2.91 -12.52
N SER A 66 -6.14 -3.39 -13.19
CA SER A 66 -6.44 -4.84 -13.23
C SER A 66 -5.39 -5.64 -13.98
N ASP A 67 -4.77 -5.09 -15.04
CA ASP A 67 -3.76 -5.79 -15.82
C ASP A 67 -2.48 -6.00 -15.00
N ILE A 68 -1.97 -4.92 -14.38
CA ILE A 68 -0.77 -5.02 -13.53
C ILE A 68 -1.04 -5.82 -12.25
N GLY A 69 -2.27 -5.75 -11.70
CA GLY A 69 -2.74 -6.60 -10.61
C GLY A 69 -2.74 -8.07 -10.98
N SER A 70 -3.15 -8.42 -12.21
CA SER A 70 -3.12 -9.80 -12.72
C SER A 70 -1.69 -10.35 -12.81
N LEU A 71 -0.74 -9.52 -13.24
CA LEU A 71 0.67 -9.92 -13.29
C LEU A 71 1.24 -10.21 -11.90
N ALA A 72 1.00 -9.32 -10.93
CA ALA A 72 1.43 -9.54 -9.54
C ALA A 72 0.76 -10.79 -8.93
N ALA A 73 -0.54 -10.99 -9.20
CA ALA A 73 -1.30 -12.14 -8.76
C ALA A 73 -0.75 -13.45 -9.32
N GLN A 74 -0.42 -13.48 -10.62
CA GLN A 74 0.19 -14.64 -11.25
C GLN A 74 1.54 -15.00 -10.63
N PHE A 75 2.38 -13.99 -10.32
CA PHE A 75 3.65 -14.24 -9.63
C PHE A 75 3.43 -14.82 -8.22
N ALA A 76 2.45 -14.32 -7.46
CA ALA A 76 2.13 -14.84 -6.13
C ALA A 76 1.61 -16.29 -6.18
N ILE A 77 0.77 -16.63 -7.18
CA ILE A 77 0.30 -18.00 -7.40
C ILE A 77 1.47 -18.93 -7.74
N ASN A 78 2.36 -18.50 -8.62
CA ASN A 78 3.53 -19.28 -9.02
C ASN A 78 4.48 -19.52 -7.83
N ASP A 79 4.72 -18.50 -7.00
CA ASP A 79 5.56 -18.59 -5.80
C ASP A 79 4.95 -19.53 -4.74
N SER A 80 3.63 -19.51 -4.57
CA SER A 80 2.93 -20.39 -3.62
C SER A 80 2.84 -21.83 -4.08
N GLY A 81 2.84 -22.08 -5.39
CA GLY A 81 2.53 -23.38 -5.99
C GLY A 81 1.07 -23.83 -5.81
N VAL A 82 0.19 -22.93 -5.40
CA VAL A 82 -1.23 -23.24 -5.18
C VAL A 82 -1.93 -23.43 -6.53
N ASP A 83 -2.81 -24.44 -6.62
CA ASP A 83 -3.74 -24.56 -7.74
C ASP A 83 -4.78 -23.42 -7.67
N PRO A 84 -4.82 -22.51 -8.68
CA PRO A 84 -5.74 -21.38 -8.70
C PRO A 84 -7.20 -21.76 -8.55
N GLU A 85 -7.58 -22.95 -9.03
CA GLU A 85 -8.96 -23.48 -8.91
C GLU A 85 -9.37 -23.82 -7.46
N THR A 86 -8.41 -23.82 -6.53
CA THR A 86 -8.66 -24.08 -5.11
C THR A 86 -8.74 -22.82 -4.26
N ILE A 87 -8.64 -21.62 -4.86
CA ILE A 87 -8.76 -20.34 -4.18
C ILE A 87 -10.23 -20.04 -3.92
N ASP A 88 -10.57 -19.74 -2.67
CA ASP A 88 -11.94 -19.44 -2.24
C ASP A 88 -12.29 -17.96 -2.38
N GLN A 89 -11.29 -17.06 -2.15
CA GLN A 89 -11.51 -15.61 -2.16
C GLN A 89 -10.41 -14.93 -3.00
N LEU A 90 -10.82 -14.03 -3.90
CA LEU A 90 -9.94 -13.12 -4.61
C LEU A 90 -10.33 -11.69 -4.19
N ILE A 91 -9.48 -11.07 -3.38
CA ILE A 91 -9.72 -9.76 -2.76
C ILE A 91 -8.79 -8.74 -3.36
N VAL A 92 -9.32 -7.70 -4.01
CA VAL A 92 -8.51 -6.67 -4.66
C VAL A 92 -8.71 -5.32 -3.97
N ALA A 93 -7.63 -4.77 -3.46
CA ALA A 93 -7.62 -3.43 -2.89
C ALA A 93 -7.13 -2.42 -3.95
N HIS A 94 -7.88 -1.34 -4.11
CA HIS A 94 -7.54 -0.20 -4.97
C HIS A 94 -8.31 1.04 -4.51
N ASN A 95 -8.06 2.21 -5.11
CA ASN A 95 -8.82 3.43 -4.82
C ASN A 95 -9.63 3.94 -6.01
N PHE A 96 -9.23 3.63 -7.24
CA PHE A 96 -9.79 4.30 -8.42
C PHE A 96 -10.32 3.36 -9.50
N GLY A 97 -10.22 2.04 -9.35
CA GLY A 97 -10.57 1.11 -10.42
C GLY A 97 -9.61 1.19 -11.61
N ASN A 98 -10.05 0.77 -12.78
CA ASN A 98 -9.33 1.01 -14.02
C ASN A 98 -9.57 2.44 -14.49
N VAL A 99 -8.50 3.14 -14.80
CA VAL A 99 -8.54 4.43 -15.47
C VAL A 99 -7.76 4.30 -16.77
N VAL A 100 -8.45 4.28 -17.89
CA VAL A 100 -7.83 4.18 -19.21
C VAL A 100 -7.02 5.45 -19.46
N LYS A 101 -5.82 5.31 -20.03
CA LYS A 101 -4.94 6.45 -20.32
C LYS A 101 -5.70 7.51 -21.14
N ASP A 102 -5.49 8.77 -20.77
CA ASP A 102 -6.12 9.96 -21.37
C ASP A 102 -7.66 10.02 -21.26
N THR A 103 -8.24 9.24 -20.35
CA THR A 103 -9.63 9.39 -19.93
C THR A 103 -9.72 9.97 -18.52
N ILE A 104 -10.93 10.41 -18.14
CA ILE A 104 -11.23 11.02 -16.85
C ILE A 104 -12.16 10.14 -16.00
N GLN A 105 -12.60 9.03 -16.55
CA GLN A 105 -13.62 8.19 -15.94
C GLN A 105 -13.00 6.92 -15.37
N THR A 106 -13.40 6.61 -14.16
CA THR A 106 -13.11 5.32 -13.51
C THR A 106 -14.01 4.25 -14.11
N ASP A 107 -13.41 3.09 -14.45
CA ASP A 107 -14.10 1.87 -14.80
C ASP A 107 -13.95 0.86 -13.65
N ALA A 108 -15.05 0.63 -12.94
CA ALA A 108 -15.14 -0.29 -11.80
C ALA A 108 -16.27 -1.32 -11.98
N VAL A 109 -16.81 -1.44 -13.19
CA VAL A 109 -17.88 -2.39 -13.52
C VAL A 109 -17.52 -3.14 -14.81
N PRO A 110 -17.15 -4.44 -14.71
CA PRO A 110 -17.09 -5.24 -13.48
C PRO A 110 -15.93 -4.83 -12.55
N SER A 111 -15.91 -5.38 -11.33
CA SER A 111 -14.84 -5.14 -10.35
C SER A 111 -13.45 -5.51 -10.90
N LEU A 112 -12.39 -4.90 -10.39
CA LEU A 112 -11.02 -5.29 -10.74
C LEU A 112 -10.75 -6.75 -10.39
N ALA A 113 -11.30 -7.23 -9.29
CA ALA A 113 -11.20 -8.64 -8.91
C ALA A 113 -11.81 -9.57 -9.97
N SER A 114 -12.92 -9.19 -10.59
CA SER A 114 -13.51 -9.97 -11.70
C SER A 114 -12.62 -9.98 -12.94
N HIS A 115 -12.01 -8.85 -13.29
CA HIS A 115 -11.03 -8.77 -14.37
C HIS A 115 -9.80 -9.65 -14.10
N ILE A 116 -9.26 -9.60 -12.87
CA ILE A 116 -8.09 -10.39 -12.45
C ILE A 116 -8.45 -11.89 -12.47
N LYS A 117 -9.61 -12.27 -11.92
CA LYS A 117 -10.09 -13.66 -11.98
C LYS A 117 -10.17 -14.18 -13.41
N HIS A 118 -10.72 -13.35 -14.32
CA HIS A 118 -10.79 -13.68 -15.76
C HIS A 118 -9.40 -13.84 -16.37
N ALA A 119 -8.48 -12.90 -16.11
CA ALA A 119 -7.12 -12.92 -16.65
C ALA A 119 -6.30 -14.13 -16.15
N LEU A 120 -6.55 -14.58 -14.92
CA LEU A 120 -5.95 -15.78 -14.33
C LEU A 120 -6.62 -17.08 -14.78
N HIS A 121 -7.67 -17.01 -15.60
CA HIS A 121 -8.46 -18.15 -16.09
C HIS A 121 -9.04 -19.05 -14.99
N ILE A 122 -9.33 -18.51 -13.81
CA ILE A 122 -9.95 -19.25 -12.71
C ILE A 122 -11.41 -19.53 -13.05
N GLN A 123 -11.72 -20.80 -13.30
CA GLN A 123 -13.06 -21.25 -13.72
C GLN A 123 -13.98 -21.54 -12.52
N ASN A 124 -13.41 -21.85 -11.37
CA ASN A 124 -14.15 -22.16 -10.15
C ASN A 124 -15.14 -21.02 -9.79
N PRO A 125 -16.48 -21.27 -9.85
CA PRO A 125 -17.47 -20.25 -9.49
C PRO A 125 -17.49 -19.95 -7.99
N ASP A 126 -17.00 -20.86 -7.15
CA ASP A 126 -16.94 -20.68 -5.70
C ASP A 126 -15.77 -19.78 -5.26
N CYS A 127 -14.85 -19.45 -6.17
CA CYS A 127 -13.85 -18.39 -5.96
C CYS A 127 -14.54 -17.03 -6.04
N ILE A 128 -14.88 -16.44 -4.91
CA ILE A 128 -15.59 -15.15 -4.82
C ILE A 128 -14.60 -14.01 -5.03
N ALA A 129 -14.85 -13.20 -6.08
CA ALA A 129 -14.00 -12.08 -6.47
C ALA A 129 -14.67 -10.74 -6.19
N TYR A 130 -14.05 -9.88 -5.39
CA TYR A 130 -14.57 -8.55 -5.04
C TYR A 130 -13.48 -7.56 -4.68
N ASP A 131 -13.84 -6.27 -4.74
CA ASP A 131 -12.94 -5.15 -4.50
C ASP A 131 -13.13 -4.54 -3.10
N ILE A 132 -12.05 -3.94 -2.57
CA ILE A 132 -12.05 -3.15 -1.34
C ILE A 132 -11.57 -1.72 -1.66
N LEU A 133 -12.41 -0.73 -1.34
CA LEU A 133 -12.04 0.68 -1.28
C LEU A 133 -11.78 1.06 0.18
N PHE A 134 -10.50 1.21 0.56
CA PHE A 134 -10.13 1.45 1.96
C PHE A 134 -8.92 2.39 2.12
N GLY A 135 -8.58 3.16 1.08
CA GLY A 135 -7.33 3.93 1.05
C GLY A 135 -6.09 3.03 1.00
N CYS A 136 -4.92 3.59 1.27
CA CYS A 136 -3.66 2.83 1.26
C CYS A 136 -3.65 1.58 2.16
N PRO A 137 -4.39 1.51 3.30
CA PRO A 137 -4.48 0.30 4.11
C PRO A 137 -5.29 -0.85 3.50
N GLY A 138 -5.89 -0.67 2.31
CA GLY A 138 -6.81 -1.65 1.71
C GLY A 138 -6.24 -3.05 1.57
N TRP A 139 -4.95 -3.19 1.21
CA TRP A 139 -4.32 -4.51 1.13
C TRP A 139 -4.24 -5.20 2.51
N LEU A 140 -3.89 -4.46 3.57
CA LEU A 140 -3.92 -4.99 4.94
C LEU A 140 -5.35 -5.33 5.39
N GLN A 141 -6.35 -4.55 4.94
CA GLN A 141 -7.76 -4.88 5.20
C GLN A 141 -8.14 -6.20 4.54
N GLY A 142 -7.63 -6.49 3.35
CA GLY A 142 -7.81 -7.79 2.69
C GLY A 142 -7.22 -8.95 3.50
N LEU A 143 -6.02 -8.78 4.07
CA LEU A 143 -5.42 -9.76 4.97
C LEU A 143 -6.28 -10.01 6.23
N ILE A 144 -6.77 -8.93 6.84
CA ILE A 144 -7.64 -9.01 8.03
C ILE A 144 -8.96 -9.72 7.70
N GLN A 145 -9.55 -9.45 6.54
CA GLN A 145 -10.78 -10.12 6.09
C GLN A 145 -10.54 -11.60 5.81
N ALA A 146 -9.45 -11.95 5.10
CA ALA A 146 -9.10 -13.34 4.83
C ALA A 146 -8.92 -14.14 6.14
N ASP A 147 -8.21 -13.58 7.13
CA ASP A 147 -8.03 -14.21 8.45
C ASP A 147 -9.38 -14.40 9.17
N ALA A 148 -10.27 -13.42 9.07
CA ALA A 148 -11.62 -13.52 9.63
C ALA A 148 -12.47 -14.61 8.93
N PHE A 149 -12.43 -14.68 7.59
CA PHE A 149 -13.14 -15.74 6.84
C PHE A 149 -12.59 -17.13 7.15
N PHE A 150 -11.29 -17.26 7.31
CA PHE A 150 -10.65 -18.53 7.69
C PHE A 150 -11.10 -18.98 9.08
N LYS A 151 -11.07 -18.08 10.06
CA LYS A 151 -11.56 -18.37 11.42
C LYS A 151 -13.04 -18.68 11.49
N ALA A 152 -13.85 -18.10 10.62
CA ALA A 152 -15.28 -18.38 10.50
C ALA A 152 -15.59 -19.67 9.71
N GLY A 153 -14.58 -20.32 9.12
CA GLY A 153 -14.76 -21.53 8.30
C GLY A 153 -15.39 -21.27 6.93
N LEU A 154 -15.39 -20.02 6.46
CA LEU A 154 -15.98 -19.59 5.17
C LEU A 154 -15.02 -19.70 4.00
N ALA A 155 -13.72 -19.76 4.27
CA ALA A 155 -12.67 -19.90 3.28
C ALA A 155 -11.44 -20.59 3.90
N LYS A 156 -10.54 -21.10 3.05
CA LYS A 156 -9.26 -21.70 3.46
C LYS A 156 -8.08 -21.14 2.68
N LYS A 157 -8.32 -20.57 1.50
CA LYS A 157 -7.33 -19.97 0.64
C LYS A 157 -7.83 -18.65 0.07
N ALA A 158 -6.98 -17.64 0.07
CA ALA A 158 -7.31 -16.36 -0.54
C ALA A 158 -6.10 -15.80 -1.31
N LEU A 159 -6.40 -15.12 -2.41
CA LEU A 159 -5.48 -14.28 -3.16
C LEU A 159 -5.82 -12.82 -2.86
N ILE A 160 -4.87 -12.06 -2.34
CA ILE A 160 -5.06 -10.67 -1.94
C ILE A 160 -4.13 -9.80 -2.77
N VAL A 161 -4.70 -8.88 -3.52
CA VAL A 161 -3.99 -8.01 -4.46
C VAL A 161 -4.18 -6.55 -4.06
N GLY A 162 -3.09 -5.78 -4.05
CA GLY A 162 -3.11 -4.32 -4.01
C GLY A 162 -2.60 -3.77 -5.34
N THR A 163 -3.38 -2.96 -6.04
CA THR A 163 -3.02 -2.48 -7.39
C THR A 163 -3.49 -1.05 -7.64
N GLU A 164 -2.64 -0.23 -8.24
CA GLU A 164 -2.92 1.18 -8.55
C GLU A 164 -2.25 1.67 -9.82
N THR A 165 -2.94 2.52 -10.54
CA THR A 165 -2.40 3.36 -11.61
C THR A 165 -2.62 4.84 -11.27
N LEU A 166 -2.00 5.31 -10.17
CA LEU A 166 -2.22 6.66 -9.64
C LEU A 166 -1.73 7.76 -10.57
N SER A 167 -0.75 7.47 -11.43
CA SER A 167 -0.27 8.39 -12.47
C SER A 167 -1.39 8.95 -13.36
N ARG A 168 -2.55 8.30 -13.41
CA ARG A 168 -3.68 8.68 -14.24
C ARG A 168 -4.70 9.59 -13.55
N VAL A 169 -4.58 9.75 -12.23
CA VAL A 169 -5.52 10.54 -11.42
C VAL A 169 -4.84 11.68 -10.65
N ILE A 170 -3.57 11.93 -10.94
CA ILE A 170 -2.79 13.02 -10.34
C ILE A 170 -3.05 14.35 -11.05
N ASP A 171 -2.96 15.43 -10.29
CA ASP A 171 -2.93 16.80 -10.82
C ASP A 171 -1.48 17.25 -11.06
N MET A 172 -1.07 17.36 -12.30
CA MET A 172 0.31 17.76 -12.66
C MET A 172 0.67 19.19 -12.22
N TYR A 173 -0.31 19.99 -11.80
CA TYR A 173 -0.12 21.34 -11.28
C TYR A 173 -0.01 21.39 -9.75
N ASP A 174 -0.23 20.26 -9.09
CA ASP A 174 -0.09 20.10 -7.65
C ASP A 174 1.26 19.43 -7.34
N ARG A 175 2.13 20.11 -6.60
CA ARG A 175 3.45 19.57 -6.24
C ARG A 175 3.35 18.29 -5.41
N ASP A 176 2.29 18.15 -4.59
CA ASP A 176 2.12 16.98 -3.73
C ASP A 176 1.79 15.73 -4.55
N SER A 177 1.36 15.89 -5.82
CA SER A 177 1.14 14.78 -6.74
C SER A 177 2.43 14.03 -7.12
N MET A 178 3.59 14.66 -6.96
CA MET A 178 4.89 14.02 -7.22
C MET A 178 5.17 12.80 -6.33
N ILE A 179 4.43 12.63 -5.25
CA ILE A 179 4.57 11.48 -4.34
C ILE A 179 4.09 10.17 -5.00
N PHE A 180 3.09 10.23 -5.89
CA PHE A 180 2.34 9.07 -6.35
C PHE A 180 3.04 8.27 -7.45
N SER A 181 2.90 6.97 -7.37
CA SER A 181 3.45 5.96 -8.27
C SER A 181 2.39 4.94 -8.64
N ASP A 182 2.64 4.16 -9.69
CA ASP A 182 1.87 2.98 -10.04
C ASP A 182 2.55 1.73 -9.50
N GLY A 183 1.79 0.64 -9.39
CA GLY A 183 2.33 -0.65 -8.99
C GLY A 183 1.26 -1.65 -8.57
N ALA A 184 1.67 -2.89 -8.46
CA ALA A 184 0.84 -3.95 -7.91
C ALA A 184 1.66 -4.92 -7.07
N GLY A 185 1.06 -5.39 -5.97
CA GLY A 185 1.62 -6.45 -5.14
C GLY A 185 0.53 -7.40 -4.69
N ALA A 186 0.85 -8.68 -4.59
CA ALA A 186 -0.11 -9.72 -4.28
C ALA A 186 0.48 -10.77 -3.32
N VAL A 187 -0.39 -11.42 -2.56
CA VAL A 187 -0.05 -12.59 -1.75
C VAL A 187 -1.12 -13.67 -1.87
N VAL A 188 -0.68 -14.91 -1.84
CA VAL A 188 -1.53 -16.05 -1.55
C VAL A 188 -1.46 -16.33 -0.07
N VAL A 189 -2.60 -16.50 0.58
CA VAL A 189 -2.71 -16.89 1.98
C VAL A 189 -3.52 -18.16 2.12
N GLU A 190 -3.08 -19.03 3.04
CA GLU A 190 -3.74 -20.29 3.33
C GLU A 190 -3.97 -20.48 4.84
N TYR A 191 -5.08 -21.12 5.20
CA TYR A 191 -5.38 -21.47 6.59
C TYR A 191 -4.73 -22.80 6.93
N LYS A 192 -3.60 -22.77 7.66
CA LYS A 192 -2.77 -23.94 7.93
C LYS A 192 -2.64 -24.21 9.44
N ASP A 193 -2.57 -25.48 9.81
CA ASP A 193 -2.15 -25.85 11.17
C ASP A 193 -0.63 -25.69 11.27
N THR A 194 -0.20 -24.69 11.99
CA THR A 194 1.21 -24.32 12.16
C THR A 194 1.74 -24.62 13.57
N GLY A 195 0.93 -25.24 14.41
CA GLY A 195 1.26 -25.38 15.83
C GLY A 195 1.24 -24.04 16.57
N ASN A 196 1.84 -24.00 17.76
CA ASN A 196 1.79 -22.80 18.60
C ASN A 196 2.77 -21.72 18.16
N ASP A 197 3.95 -22.11 17.65
CA ASP A 197 5.06 -21.22 17.31
C ASP A 197 5.30 -21.08 15.81
N GLY A 198 4.42 -21.64 14.97
CA GLY A 198 4.56 -21.59 13.53
C GLY A 198 4.14 -20.26 12.92
N PRO A 199 4.36 -20.10 11.58
CA PRO A 199 4.09 -18.86 10.86
C PRO A 199 2.61 -18.50 10.82
N GLY A 200 2.34 -17.24 10.54
CA GLY A 200 0.99 -16.72 10.29
C GLY A 200 0.65 -15.47 11.07
N ILE A 201 -0.56 -14.97 10.85
CA ILE A 201 -1.09 -13.79 11.54
C ILE A 201 -1.25 -14.08 13.02
N LEU A 202 -0.63 -13.26 13.87
CA LEU A 202 -0.70 -13.31 15.32
C LEU A 202 -1.81 -12.41 15.86
N GLY A 203 -2.06 -11.28 15.20
CA GLY A 203 -3.10 -10.34 15.57
C GLY A 203 -3.16 -9.17 14.60
N SER A 204 -4.20 -8.37 14.71
CA SER A 204 -4.42 -7.21 13.85
C SER A 204 -5.10 -6.07 14.59
N ALA A 205 -4.99 -4.86 14.02
CA ALA A 205 -5.72 -3.67 14.44
C ALA A 205 -6.25 -2.95 13.19
N ALA A 206 -7.51 -2.51 13.25
CA ALA A 206 -8.12 -1.66 12.25
C ALA A 206 -8.84 -0.49 12.92
N LYS A 207 -8.64 0.72 12.40
CA LYS A 207 -9.24 1.96 12.93
C LYS A 207 -9.63 2.87 11.78
N THR A 208 -10.72 3.60 11.94
CA THR A 208 -11.18 4.62 10.99
C THR A 208 -11.46 5.92 11.77
N TYR A 209 -10.85 7.01 11.32
CA TYR A 209 -11.04 8.36 11.85
C TYR A 209 -11.62 9.24 10.75
N SER A 210 -12.93 9.32 10.67
CA SER A 210 -13.61 10.02 9.56
C SER A 210 -14.50 11.18 9.99
N LEU A 211 -14.50 11.53 11.29
CA LEU A 211 -15.38 12.57 11.78
C LEU A 211 -14.93 13.98 11.31
N GLU A 212 -13.65 14.29 11.48
CA GLU A 212 -13.06 15.59 11.10
C GLU A 212 -12.01 15.42 9.98
N GLU A 213 -11.52 14.21 9.77
CA GLU A 213 -10.36 13.90 8.94
C GLU A 213 -10.73 13.32 7.58
N VAL A 214 -12.02 13.11 7.29
CA VAL A 214 -12.51 12.43 6.07
C VAL A 214 -11.91 13.02 4.79
N ASP A 215 -11.73 14.35 4.73
CA ASP A 215 -11.24 15.08 3.57
C ASP A 215 -9.73 15.38 3.61
N TYR A 216 -8.94 14.69 4.43
CA TYR A 216 -7.48 14.90 4.43
C TYR A 216 -6.83 14.35 3.16
N ILE A 217 -7.40 13.28 2.59
CA ILE A 217 -7.09 12.76 1.26
C ILE A 217 -8.41 12.58 0.54
N ASN A 218 -8.61 13.28 -0.56
CA ASN A 218 -9.90 13.34 -1.27
C ASN A 218 -9.72 13.50 -2.79
N MET A 219 -10.83 13.56 -3.52
CA MET A 219 -10.86 13.95 -4.93
C MET A 219 -11.27 15.43 -5.07
N GLY A 220 -10.38 16.25 -5.64
CA GLY A 220 -10.59 17.68 -5.81
C GLY A 220 -10.32 18.18 -7.24
N MET A 221 -10.66 19.45 -7.50
CA MET A 221 -10.33 20.10 -8.77
C MET A 221 -8.82 20.29 -8.90
N SER A 222 -8.36 20.47 -10.15
CA SER A 222 -6.97 20.90 -10.39
C SER A 222 -6.69 22.26 -9.74
N PHE A 223 -5.46 22.43 -9.27
CA PHE A 223 -5.00 23.74 -8.80
C PHE A 223 -4.75 24.74 -9.94
N TYR A 224 -4.66 24.27 -11.19
CA TYR A 224 -4.54 25.16 -12.34
C TYR A 224 -5.89 25.82 -12.66
N PRO A 225 -5.97 27.18 -12.69
CA PRO A 225 -7.24 27.88 -12.93
C PRO A 225 -7.90 27.59 -14.27
N GLY A 226 -7.11 27.24 -15.30
CA GLY A 226 -7.57 26.92 -16.64
C GLY A 226 -7.99 25.48 -16.86
N SER A 227 -7.96 24.62 -15.83
CA SER A 227 -8.39 23.23 -15.94
C SER A 227 -9.90 23.09 -15.97
N ASP A 228 -10.39 22.03 -16.61
CA ASP A 228 -11.81 21.69 -16.62
C ASP A 228 -12.28 21.40 -15.17
N PRO A 229 -13.26 22.15 -14.65
CA PRO A 229 -13.76 21.97 -13.29
C PRO A 229 -14.54 20.65 -13.10
N ALA A 230 -14.92 19.94 -14.16
CA ALA A 230 -15.58 18.65 -14.08
C ALA A 230 -14.61 17.52 -13.74
N ILE A 231 -13.30 17.69 -14.02
CA ILE A 231 -12.29 16.67 -13.75
C ILE A 231 -11.87 16.76 -12.29
N ARG A 232 -11.75 15.59 -11.66
CA ARG A 232 -11.28 15.42 -10.27
C ARG A 232 -9.97 14.65 -10.24
N TYR A 233 -9.09 15.07 -9.35
CA TYR A 233 -7.77 14.52 -9.13
C TYR A 233 -7.58 14.16 -7.66
N ILE A 234 -6.73 13.20 -7.37
CA ILE A 234 -6.33 12.92 -5.98
C ILE A 234 -5.67 14.16 -5.37
N LYS A 235 -6.11 14.53 -4.18
CA LYS A 235 -5.62 15.65 -3.39
C LYS A 235 -5.29 15.21 -1.99
N MET A 236 -4.28 15.84 -1.40
CA MET A 236 -3.85 15.53 -0.04
C MET A 236 -3.54 16.81 0.73
N LYS A 237 -4.06 16.92 1.94
CA LYS A 237 -3.65 17.95 2.90
C LYS A 237 -2.39 17.47 3.62
N GLY A 238 -1.23 17.49 2.93
CA GLY A 238 -0.01 16.80 3.31
C GLY A 238 0.40 17.01 4.77
N ARG A 239 0.37 18.27 5.28
CA ARG A 239 0.68 18.58 6.68
C ARG A 239 -0.29 17.90 7.66
N LYS A 240 -1.59 17.90 7.37
CA LYS A 240 -2.62 17.26 8.20
C LYS A 240 -2.43 15.74 8.25
N VAL A 241 -2.17 15.13 7.09
CA VAL A 241 -1.88 13.69 6.98
C VAL A 241 -0.62 13.34 7.78
N TYR A 242 0.45 14.13 7.68
CA TYR A 242 1.67 13.94 8.45
C TYR A 242 1.42 13.98 9.97
N GLU A 243 0.77 15.04 10.44
CA GLU A 243 0.44 15.23 11.87
C GLU A 243 -0.45 14.09 12.39
N PHE A 244 -1.42 13.66 11.59
CA PHE A 244 -2.29 12.53 11.91
C PHE A 244 -1.51 11.20 11.99
N ALA A 245 -0.70 10.89 10.98
CA ALA A 245 0.09 9.66 10.94
C ALA A 245 1.02 9.56 12.16
N MET A 246 1.73 10.64 12.48
CA MET A 246 2.62 10.72 13.63
C MET A 246 1.91 10.50 14.96
N ASN A 247 0.67 10.89 15.09
CA ASN A 247 -0.07 10.81 16.36
C ASN A 247 -0.77 9.46 16.55
N TYR A 248 -1.32 8.87 15.48
CA TYR A 248 -2.23 7.74 15.61
C TYR A 248 -1.65 6.39 15.12
N VAL A 249 -0.74 6.38 14.13
CA VAL A 249 -0.19 5.13 13.61
C VAL A 249 0.64 4.38 14.66
N PRO A 250 1.57 5.02 15.41
CA PRO A 250 2.34 4.33 16.45
C PRO A 250 1.47 3.68 17.53
N ALA A 251 0.37 4.36 17.92
CA ALA A 251 -0.56 3.84 18.90
C ALA A 251 -1.34 2.61 18.38
N ALA A 252 -1.73 2.61 17.09
CA ALA A 252 -2.37 1.47 16.46
C ALA A 252 -1.42 0.26 16.31
N MET A 253 -0.15 0.54 15.96
CA MET A 253 0.90 -0.48 15.91
C MET A 253 1.16 -1.11 17.28
N LYS A 254 1.26 -0.29 18.32
CA LYS A 254 1.41 -0.74 19.71
C LYS A 254 0.23 -1.62 20.12
N TYR A 255 -1.00 -1.16 19.86
CA TYR A 255 -2.20 -1.93 20.16
C TYR A 255 -2.19 -3.29 19.44
N CYS A 256 -1.78 -3.33 18.17
CA CYS A 256 -1.67 -4.58 17.42
C CYS A 256 -0.67 -5.56 18.07
N LEU A 257 0.52 -5.10 18.47
CA LEU A 257 1.52 -5.92 19.15
C LEU A 257 0.99 -6.46 20.50
N GLU A 258 0.33 -5.61 21.30
CA GLU A 258 -0.25 -6.00 22.58
C GLU A 258 -1.35 -7.07 22.42
N GLN A 259 -2.25 -6.89 21.44
CA GLN A 259 -3.28 -7.91 21.12
C GLN A 259 -2.67 -9.21 20.58
N SER A 260 -1.51 -9.15 19.97
CA SER A 260 -0.77 -10.32 19.48
C SER A 260 0.04 -11.03 20.57
N GLY A 261 0.13 -10.44 21.77
CA GLY A 261 0.98 -10.94 22.85
C GLY A 261 2.49 -10.88 22.54
N VAL A 262 2.90 -10.02 21.62
CA VAL A 262 4.29 -9.90 21.15
C VAL A 262 4.99 -8.71 21.83
N PRO A 263 6.04 -8.97 22.62
CA PRO A 263 6.90 -7.91 23.16
C PRO A 263 7.64 -7.18 22.03
N ILE A 264 7.79 -5.84 22.17
CA ILE A 264 8.49 -5.00 21.18
C ILE A 264 9.91 -5.51 20.86
N GLY A 265 10.62 -6.11 21.82
CA GLY A 265 11.96 -6.65 21.65
C GLY A 265 12.04 -7.89 20.73
N GLN A 266 10.91 -8.53 20.42
CA GLN A 266 10.84 -9.65 19.48
C GLN A 266 10.61 -9.18 18.04
N LEU A 267 10.23 -7.90 17.83
CA LEU A 267 9.98 -7.35 16.52
C LEU A 267 11.27 -7.23 15.71
N LYS A 268 11.32 -7.89 14.56
CA LYS A 268 12.49 -7.96 13.69
C LYS A 268 12.43 -7.00 12.52
N LYS A 269 11.25 -6.81 11.93
CA LYS A 269 11.04 -5.88 10.81
C LYS A 269 9.68 -5.21 10.93
N VAL A 270 9.62 -3.98 10.43
CA VAL A 270 8.38 -3.21 10.30
C VAL A 270 8.22 -2.76 8.87
N PHE A 271 7.16 -3.20 8.21
CA PHE A 271 6.78 -2.76 6.87
C PHE A 271 5.71 -1.69 7.00
N VAL A 272 6.13 -0.44 6.89
CA VAL A 272 5.21 0.71 6.92
C VAL A 272 4.84 1.10 5.49
N HIS A 273 3.60 1.56 5.28
CA HIS A 273 3.23 2.24 4.05
C HIS A 273 4.13 3.45 3.84
N GLN A 274 4.76 3.53 2.69
CA GLN A 274 5.78 4.53 2.40
C GLN A 274 5.19 5.67 1.56
N ALA A 275 5.03 6.81 2.22
CA ALA A 275 4.56 8.04 1.61
C ALA A 275 5.56 9.20 1.77
N ASN A 276 6.41 9.14 2.80
CA ASN A 276 7.39 10.16 3.12
C ASN A 276 8.42 9.58 4.08
N GLU A 277 9.68 9.50 3.70
CA GLU A 277 10.77 8.91 4.50
C GLU A 277 10.84 9.46 5.93
N LYS A 278 10.79 10.81 6.08
CA LYS A 278 10.86 11.43 7.41
C LYS A 278 9.66 11.11 8.29
N MET A 279 8.49 10.95 7.67
CA MET A 279 7.27 10.52 8.38
C MET A 279 7.42 9.08 8.85
N ASP A 280 7.90 8.20 7.99
CA ASP A 280 8.02 6.78 8.24
C ASP A 280 9.04 6.53 9.37
N ASP A 281 10.20 7.20 9.33
CA ASP A 281 11.20 7.21 10.41
C ASP A 281 10.61 7.74 11.73
N GLY A 282 9.83 8.81 11.65
CA GLY A 282 9.16 9.42 12.81
C GLY A 282 8.15 8.48 13.45
N ILE A 283 7.37 7.74 12.64
CA ILE A 283 6.40 6.73 13.11
C ILE A 283 7.14 5.62 13.88
N ILE A 284 8.22 5.08 13.32
CA ILE A 284 9.02 4.04 13.95
C ILE A 284 9.63 4.54 15.27
N LYS A 285 10.24 5.72 15.26
CA LYS A 285 10.79 6.32 16.47
C LYS A 285 9.74 6.47 17.55
N ARG A 286 8.55 6.98 17.22
CA ARG A 286 7.44 7.14 18.17
C ARG A 286 6.92 5.79 18.68
N LEU A 287 6.82 4.77 17.84
CA LEU A 287 6.44 3.43 18.29
C LEU A 287 7.36 2.96 19.43
N TYR A 288 8.67 3.03 19.23
CA TYR A 288 9.64 2.61 20.25
C TYR A 288 9.60 3.49 21.51
N GLN A 289 9.37 4.79 21.35
CA GLN A 289 9.19 5.71 22.50
C GLN A 289 7.96 5.35 23.36
N LEU A 290 6.88 4.80 22.76
CA LEU A 290 5.72 4.33 23.54
C LEU A 290 6.05 3.13 24.45
N TYR A 291 7.21 2.49 24.27
CA TYR A 291 7.76 1.44 25.12
C TYR A 291 8.97 1.92 25.96
N GLY A 292 9.24 3.22 26.00
CA GLY A 292 10.37 3.79 26.74
C GLY A 292 11.74 3.59 26.07
N ILE A 293 11.77 3.21 24.78
CA ILE A 293 12.99 2.97 24.00
C ILE A 293 13.26 4.19 23.13
N ASN A 294 14.37 4.89 23.35
CA ASN A 294 14.69 6.13 22.64
C ASN A 294 15.20 5.93 21.22
N LYS A 295 15.89 4.82 20.94
CA LYS A 295 16.45 4.49 19.62
C LYS A 295 15.89 3.14 19.15
N PRO A 296 15.17 3.10 18.01
CA PRO A 296 14.81 1.83 17.36
C PRO A 296 16.06 1.04 16.98
N PRO A 297 15.97 -0.29 16.83
CA PRO A 297 17.06 -1.08 16.24
C PRO A 297 17.42 -0.59 14.83
N ASP A 298 18.70 -0.65 14.50
CA ASP A 298 19.16 -0.34 13.14
C ASP A 298 18.53 -1.35 12.14
N ASN A 299 18.23 -0.93 10.93
CA ASN A 299 17.63 -1.75 9.87
C ASN A 299 16.29 -2.42 10.25
N ILE A 300 15.51 -1.83 11.17
CA ILE A 300 14.19 -2.35 11.56
C ILE A 300 13.16 -2.19 10.44
N MET A 301 13.26 -1.14 9.61
CA MET A 301 12.32 -0.78 8.58
C MET A 301 12.99 -0.82 7.20
N PRO A 302 12.64 -1.77 6.31
CA PRO A 302 13.04 -1.72 4.91
C PRO A 302 12.39 -0.52 4.20
N MET A 303 13.08 0.05 3.22
CA MET A 303 12.66 1.24 2.50
C MET A 303 12.88 1.10 1.00
N SER A 304 11.85 1.39 0.19
CA SER A 304 11.91 1.41 -1.27
C SER A 304 11.41 2.74 -1.86
N ILE A 305 11.04 3.70 -1.00
CA ILE A 305 10.39 4.95 -1.41
C ILE A 305 11.25 5.79 -2.37
N HIS A 306 12.58 5.72 -2.24
CA HIS A 306 13.52 6.49 -3.06
C HIS A 306 13.35 6.24 -4.55
N TRP A 307 13.02 4.99 -4.94
CA TRP A 307 12.96 4.56 -6.33
C TRP A 307 11.60 4.00 -6.77
N LEU A 308 10.69 3.70 -5.84
CA LEU A 308 9.34 3.25 -6.15
C LEU A 308 8.28 4.32 -5.93
N GLY A 309 8.55 5.35 -5.10
CA GLY A 309 7.53 6.30 -4.70
C GLY A 309 6.39 5.65 -3.91
N ASN A 310 5.22 6.29 -3.92
CA ASN A 310 4.03 5.84 -3.21
C ASN A 310 3.00 5.24 -4.18
N SER A 311 2.94 3.93 -4.25
CA SER A 311 1.92 3.17 -5.02
C SER A 311 0.70 2.77 -4.17
N SER A 312 0.39 3.51 -3.10
CA SER A 312 -0.78 3.33 -2.23
C SER A 312 -0.90 1.89 -1.69
N VAL A 313 -1.96 1.17 -2.03
CA VAL A 313 -2.25 -0.21 -1.59
C VAL A 313 -1.18 -1.23 -2.02
N ALA A 314 -0.42 -0.93 -3.05
CA ALA A 314 0.63 -1.82 -3.57
C ALA A 314 1.97 -1.66 -2.84
N THR A 315 2.18 -0.59 -2.08
CA THR A 315 3.47 -0.29 -1.43
C THR A 315 3.95 -1.41 -0.52
N ILE A 316 3.12 -1.83 0.44
CA ILE A 316 3.51 -2.86 1.42
C ILE A 316 3.70 -4.24 0.78
N PRO A 317 2.76 -4.77 -0.02
CA PRO A 317 2.94 -6.09 -0.62
C PRO A 317 4.12 -6.15 -1.58
N THR A 318 4.41 -5.07 -2.33
CA THR A 318 5.60 -4.99 -3.19
C THR A 318 6.88 -5.00 -2.37
N LEU A 319 6.98 -4.17 -1.33
CA LEU A 319 8.16 -4.14 -0.47
C LEU A 319 8.38 -5.47 0.26
N TYR A 320 7.30 -6.12 0.71
CA TYR A 320 7.38 -7.42 1.35
C TYR A 320 7.85 -8.51 0.39
N ASP A 321 7.36 -8.51 -0.85
CA ASP A 321 7.81 -9.42 -1.92
C ASP A 321 9.32 -9.26 -2.20
N LEU A 322 9.80 -8.01 -2.34
CA LEU A 322 11.21 -7.71 -2.55
C LEU A 322 12.10 -8.19 -1.39
N VAL A 323 11.67 -7.96 -0.14
CA VAL A 323 12.43 -8.41 1.05
C VAL A 323 12.44 -9.94 1.14
N ARG A 324 11.32 -10.61 0.84
CA ARG A 324 11.26 -12.09 0.81
C ARG A 324 12.18 -12.71 -0.24
N LYS A 325 12.44 -12.00 -1.32
CA LYS A 325 13.31 -12.42 -2.43
C LYS A 325 14.75 -11.96 -2.29
N ASP A 326 15.12 -11.40 -1.12
CA ASP A 326 16.45 -10.84 -0.85
C ASP A 326 16.86 -9.71 -1.83
N GLU A 327 15.88 -8.97 -2.38
CA GLU A 327 16.10 -7.86 -3.32
C GLU A 327 16.26 -6.48 -2.62
N VAL A 328 16.24 -6.46 -1.29
CA VAL A 328 16.48 -5.24 -0.48
C VAL A 328 17.64 -5.49 0.48
N ASP A 329 18.75 -4.81 0.23
CA ASP A 329 19.97 -4.94 1.01
C ASP A 329 19.74 -4.75 2.52
N ALA A 330 20.42 -5.55 3.35
CA ALA A 330 20.36 -5.53 4.81
C ALA A 330 18.98 -5.85 5.44
N HIS A 331 18.04 -6.36 4.65
CA HIS A 331 16.68 -6.66 5.13
C HIS A 331 16.26 -8.11 4.83
N GLN A 332 16.88 -9.06 5.51
CA GLN A 332 16.54 -10.48 5.40
C GLN A 332 15.51 -10.88 6.45
N LEU A 333 14.69 -11.89 6.10
CA LEU A 333 13.73 -12.54 6.99
C LEU A 333 14.14 -14.01 7.23
N ASN A 334 14.08 -14.43 8.48
CA ASN A 334 14.32 -15.80 8.87
C ASN A 334 13.05 -16.43 9.46
N ASN A 335 12.91 -17.74 9.31
CA ASN A 335 11.77 -18.47 9.90
C ASN A 335 11.65 -18.18 11.40
N GLY A 336 10.46 -17.80 11.83
CA GLY A 336 10.15 -17.43 13.21
C GLY A 336 10.30 -15.93 13.51
N ASP A 337 10.86 -15.12 12.62
CA ASP A 337 10.93 -13.67 12.81
C ASP A 337 9.53 -13.08 12.93
N VAL A 338 9.33 -12.20 13.90
CA VAL A 338 8.08 -11.46 14.02
C VAL A 338 8.21 -10.13 13.30
N ILE A 339 7.25 -9.88 12.41
CA ILE A 339 7.18 -8.66 11.61
C ILE A 339 5.85 -7.95 11.85
N LEU A 340 5.83 -6.65 11.62
CA LEU A 340 4.66 -5.81 11.75
C LEU A 340 4.43 -5.06 10.43
N PHE A 341 3.26 -5.23 9.86
CA PHE A 341 2.77 -4.40 8.76
C PHE A 341 1.94 -3.25 9.32
N ALA A 342 2.08 -2.03 8.80
CA ALA A 342 1.25 -0.89 9.20
C ALA A 342 1.02 0.07 8.03
N SER A 343 -0.21 0.54 7.88
CA SER A 343 -0.58 1.48 6.82
C SER A 343 -1.60 2.50 7.31
N VAL A 344 -1.55 3.70 6.73
CA VAL A 344 -2.50 4.79 6.92
C VAL A 344 -2.88 5.36 5.55
N GLY A 345 -4.13 5.78 5.36
CA GLY A 345 -4.59 6.32 4.08
C GLY A 345 -5.95 6.99 4.13
N ALA A 346 -6.51 7.26 2.97
CA ALA A 346 -7.78 7.98 2.78
C ALA A 346 -8.92 7.42 3.66
N GLY A 347 -9.83 8.31 4.09
CA GLY A 347 -10.81 8.03 5.15
C GLY A 347 -10.17 8.02 6.53
N MET A 348 -8.88 8.34 6.58
CA MET A 348 -7.96 8.26 7.71
C MET A 348 -8.07 6.92 8.42
N ASN A 349 -8.04 5.88 7.58
CA ASN A 349 -7.98 4.49 7.99
C ASN A 349 -6.56 4.13 8.42
N ILE A 350 -6.43 3.31 9.46
CA ILE A 350 -5.16 2.75 9.92
C ILE A 350 -5.35 1.26 10.13
N ASN A 351 -4.51 0.45 9.49
CA ASN A 351 -4.43 -0.98 9.77
C ASN A 351 -3.02 -1.37 10.19
N ALA A 352 -2.94 -2.33 11.11
CA ALA A 352 -1.71 -3.01 11.47
C ALA A 352 -1.95 -4.52 11.56
N VAL A 353 -0.98 -5.30 11.13
CA VAL A 353 -1.01 -6.78 11.19
C VAL A 353 0.33 -7.27 11.74
N CYS A 354 0.30 -7.98 12.85
CA CYS A 354 1.46 -8.66 13.42
C CYS A 354 1.51 -10.08 12.84
N TYR A 355 2.64 -10.44 12.28
CA TYR A 355 2.83 -11.69 11.55
C TYR A 355 4.13 -12.38 11.99
N ARG A 356 4.09 -13.69 12.14
CA ARG A 356 5.29 -14.52 12.29
C ARG A 356 5.64 -15.12 10.93
N TYR A 357 6.87 -14.88 10.50
CA TYR A 357 7.42 -15.37 9.24
C TYR A 357 7.85 -16.84 9.29
#